data_d81e01af8617d9e0d7a7ac3ef84ef4d3
#
_entry.id   d81e01af8617d9e0d7a7ac3ef84ef4d3
#
_cell.length_a   1.000
_cell.length_b   1.000
_cell.length_c   1.000
_cell.angle_alpha   90.00
_cell.angle_beta   90.00
_cell.angle_gamma   90.00
#
_symmetry.space_group_name_H-M   'P 1'
#
loop_
_entity.id
_entity.type
_entity.pdbx_description
1 polymer ?
#
loop_
_entity_poly.entity_id
_entity_poly.type
_entity_poly.pdbx_seq_one_letter_code
_entity_poly.pdbx_strand_id
1 'polypeptide(L)'
;MNTNRRKAFRTIADVLRSPIVELAALRRQPTPKTDRVMRSSKLEDSIYAELREGDTEMDMTENVAAQRLKSFPALSRDVFQSLYSLAPRKNDADMLTTAAQRFNAPILDHVAQQDDYPTLKNICEGRSLPAYEAAAEFTDRAAEELDGLLSELSGDKGALNTLEKLEAARDAAAEGLAKLLDAQAKGETTEPGKQALINAANRLDSKQRQVEAVSQMLDTTMLRQTETVDLAVSAAVQAATERAQEVQSIIGAWSDEPSNMRRTPENLALLEKVRKSTVLKDISKYLGRFREIFAQAKNNSYAYGRGETYSLELGNNLSRALTSELAMLATPETIPLFLRKYQQKQIKQYRRREPIYKGMGDIICCLDESSSTEGEAAAWGKAVAMTLLEIAAENRRSFALIHFAGSSSCLVDIFRPGEYTLEDKLSAAETFLGGGTNFERPIREAIRLMESEGFEKADVVFITDGECELSVACQQELQTAQVAYHFTVTGILLDEGQADMDFSLKPFCQNIYRASELTSDALVLITHM
;
A
#
# COMPACT_ATOMS: atom_id res chain seq x y z
N MET A 1 -51.51 13.36 12.36
CA MET A 1 -52.02 12.39 13.35
C MET A 1 -53.27 11.72 12.80
N ASN A 2 -53.13 10.57 12.17
CA ASN A 2 -54.28 9.73 11.81
C ASN A 2 -53.82 8.29 12.09
N THR A 3 -53.98 7.88 13.35
CA THR A 3 -53.75 6.52 13.81
C THR A 3 -54.93 5.67 13.30
N ASN A 4 -54.76 5.14 12.07
CA ASN A 4 -55.62 4.05 11.61
C ASN A 4 -55.30 2.82 12.48
N ARG A 5 -55.99 2.68 13.63
CA ARG A 5 -56.03 1.46 14.42
C ARG A 5 -56.69 0.37 13.58
N ARG A 6 -55.90 -0.36 12.75
CA ARG A 6 -56.35 -1.62 12.15
C ARG A 6 -56.82 -2.52 13.30
N LYS A 7 -58.07 -2.98 13.23
CA LYS A 7 -58.64 -3.90 14.23
C LYS A 7 -57.88 -5.23 14.13
N ALA A 8 -57.59 -5.82 15.31
CA ALA A 8 -57.02 -7.16 15.36
C ALA A 8 -57.89 -8.17 14.59
N PHE A 9 -57.27 -9.14 13.93
CA PHE A 9 -57.99 -10.20 13.22
C PHE A 9 -58.83 -11.00 14.22
N ARG A 10 -60.08 -11.26 13.87
CA ARG A 10 -61.05 -12.00 14.73
C ARG A 10 -61.48 -13.31 14.10
N THR A 11 -61.41 -13.40 12.76
CA THR A 11 -61.83 -14.58 12.02
C THR A 11 -60.75 -15.03 11.04
N ILE A 12 -60.78 -16.32 10.63
CA ILE A 12 -59.87 -16.84 9.60
C ILE A 12 -60.06 -16.11 8.28
N ALA A 13 -61.30 -15.74 7.96
CA ALA A 13 -61.63 -15.01 6.73
C ALA A 13 -60.96 -13.64 6.71
N ASP A 14 -60.85 -12.95 7.86
CA ASP A 14 -60.12 -11.68 7.99
C ASP A 14 -58.62 -11.88 7.73
N VAL A 15 -58.02 -12.99 8.24
CA VAL A 15 -56.63 -13.31 8.02
C VAL A 15 -56.36 -13.62 6.55
N LEU A 16 -57.14 -14.51 5.93
CA LEU A 16 -56.94 -14.94 4.54
C LEU A 16 -57.10 -13.82 3.50
N ARG A 17 -57.86 -12.75 3.82
CA ARG A 17 -58.02 -11.58 2.96
C ARG A 17 -56.99 -10.47 3.23
N SER A 18 -56.11 -10.67 4.18
CA SER A 18 -55.18 -9.64 4.59
C SER A 18 -53.80 -9.80 3.89
N PRO A 19 -53.04 -8.71 3.69
CA PRO A 19 -51.66 -8.77 3.14
C PRO A 19 -50.70 -9.54 4.03
N ILE A 20 -51.06 -9.88 5.26
CA ILE A 20 -50.26 -10.71 6.17
C ILE A 20 -50.00 -12.12 5.60
N VAL A 21 -50.95 -12.65 4.83
CA VAL A 21 -50.81 -13.96 4.16
C VAL A 21 -49.72 -13.91 3.07
N GLU A 22 -49.70 -12.82 2.31
CA GLU A 22 -48.64 -12.60 1.30
C GLU A 22 -47.29 -12.45 1.96
N LEU A 23 -47.19 -11.72 3.04
CA LEU A 23 -45.96 -11.57 3.83
C LEU A 23 -45.47 -12.94 4.35
N ALA A 24 -46.36 -13.79 4.84
CA ALA A 24 -46.01 -15.14 5.28
C ALA A 24 -45.60 -16.03 4.10
N ALA A 25 -46.21 -15.88 2.92
CA ALA A 25 -45.87 -16.64 1.72
C ALA A 25 -44.48 -16.27 1.17
N LEU A 26 -44.15 -14.98 1.16
CA LEU A 26 -42.80 -14.51 0.73
C LEU A 26 -41.68 -15.06 1.58
N ARG A 27 -41.92 -15.46 2.83
CA ARG A 27 -40.92 -16.01 3.74
C ARG A 27 -40.76 -17.53 3.68
N ARG A 28 -41.49 -18.22 2.81
CA ARG A 28 -41.33 -19.68 2.59
C ARG A 28 -39.99 -20.05 1.93
N GLN A 29 -39.43 -19.14 1.15
CA GLN A 29 -38.10 -19.27 0.57
C GLN A 29 -37.33 -17.97 0.82
N PRO A 30 -36.75 -17.82 2.01
CA PRO A 30 -35.96 -16.62 2.31
C PRO A 30 -34.73 -16.60 1.41
N THR A 31 -34.56 -15.55 0.64
CA THR A 31 -33.30 -15.27 -0.06
C THR A 31 -32.25 -15.01 1.01
N PRO A 32 -31.12 -15.73 1.01
CA PRO A 32 -30.08 -15.49 1.99
C PRO A 32 -29.56 -14.06 1.86
N LYS A 33 -29.66 -13.27 2.92
CA LYS A 33 -29.15 -11.92 2.98
C LYS A 33 -27.71 -11.91 3.45
N THR A 34 -26.92 -10.98 2.95
CA THR A 34 -25.51 -10.79 3.29
C THR A 34 -25.26 -9.43 3.91
N ASP A 35 -24.29 -9.34 4.82
CA ASP A 35 -23.81 -8.07 5.36
C ASP A 35 -22.81 -7.37 4.43
N ARG A 36 -22.35 -8.10 3.38
CA ARG A 36 -21.37 -7.61 2.41
C ARG A 36 -22.04 -6.75 1.34
N VAL A 37 -21.65 -5.48 1.29
CA VAL A 37 -22.08 -4.52 0.25
C VAL A 37 -21.32 -4.76 -1.04
N MET A 38 -20.02 -5.06 -0.95
CA MET A 38 -19.19 -5.29 -2.12
C MET A 38 -19.21 -6.77 -2.51
N ARG A 39 -19.29 -7.01 -3.83
CA ARG A 39 -19.20 -8.36 -4.41
C ARG A 39 -17.74 -8.70 -4.64
N SER A 40 -17.29 -9.83 -4.11
CA SER A 40 -15.92 -10.33 -4.28
C SER A 40 -15.88 -11.62 -5.08
N SER A 41 -14.77 -11.88 -5.75
CA SER A 41 -14.45 -13.18 -6.35
C SER A 41 -13.84 -14.12 -5.30
N LYS A 42 -13.83 -15.43 -5.59
CA LYS A 42 -13.18 -16.41 -4.70
C LYS A 42 -11.69 -16.14 -4.49
N LEU A 43 -11.02 -15.58 -5.52
CA LEU A 43 -9.60 -15.23 -5.45
C LEU A 43 -9.39 -14.05 -4.49
N GLU A 44 -10.17 -12.99 -4.62
CA GLU A 44 -10.09 -11.83 -3.73
C GLU A 44 -10.42 -12.22 -2.29
N ASP A 45 -11.39 -13.12 -2.11
CA ASP A 45 -11.72 -13.66 -0.79
C ASP A 45 -10.57 -14.45 -0.16
N SER A 46 -9.83 -15.25 -0.96
CA SER A 46 -8.67 -15.99 -0.47
C SER A 46 -7.51 -15.05 -0.12
N ILE A 47 -7.29 -14.01 -0.93
CA ILE A 47 -6.27 -12.99 -0.65
C ILE A 47 -6.58 -12.25 0.66
N TYR A 48 -7.83 -11.84 0.87
CA TYR A 48 -8.21 -11.19 2.12
C TYR A 48 -8.04 -12.11 3.33
N ALA A 49 -8.42 -13.37 3.20
CA ALA A 49 -8.27 -14.36 4.28
C ALA A 49 -6.79 -14.58 4.65
N GLU A 50 -5.91 -14.68 3.64
CA GLU A 50 -4.45 -14.78 3.84
C GLU A 50 -3.88 -13.53 4.53
N LEU A 51 -4.30 -12.34 4.10
CA LEU A 51 -3.90 -11.07 4.72
C LEU A 51 -4.35 -10.96 6.18
N ARG A 52 -5.51 -11.53 6.48
CA ARG A 52 -6.13 -11.49 7.81
C ARG A 52 -5.51 -12.48 8.79
N GLU A 53 -4.84 -13.51 8.27
CA GLU A 53 -4.24 -14.56 9.10
C GLU A 53 -3.17 -13.99 10.04
N GLY A 54 -3.39 -14.16 11.34
CA GLY A 54 -2.47 -13.69 12.40
C GLY A 54 -2.59 -12.22 12.79
N ASP A 55 -3.51 -11.45 12.21
CA ASP A 55 -3.74 -10.06 12.59
C ASP A 55 -4.68 -9.96 13.81
N THR A 56 -4.07 -9.94 14.99
CA THR A 56 -4.79 -9.88 16.27
C THR A 56 -5.35 -8.50 16.59
N GLU A 57 -4.74 -7.42 16.09
CA GLU A 57 -5.22 -6.05 16.30
C GLU A 57 -6.55 -5.84 15.60
N MET A 58 -6.58 -6.17 14.31
CA MET A 58 -7.80 -6.08 13.52
C MET A 58 -8.91 -6.98 14.07
N ASP A 59 -8.57 -8.20 14.57
CA ASP A 59 -9.53 -9.09 15.25
C ASP A 59 -10.13 -8.44 16.50
N MET A 60 -9.32 -7.77 17.30
CA MET A 60 -9.79 -7.07 18.50
C MET A 60 -10.72 -5.91 18.14
N THR A 61 -10.32 -5.05 17.20
CA THR A 61 -11.12 -3.90 16.75
C THR A 61 -12.48 -4.36 16.21
N GLU A 62 -12.49 -5.33 15.31
CA GLU A 62 -13.74 -5.86 14.74
C GLU A 62 -14.63 -6.53 15.78
N ASN A 63 -14.06 -7.30 16.73
CA ASN A 63 -14.84 -7.94 17.78
C ASN A 63 -15.48 -6.94 18.74
N VAL A 64 -14.78 -5.86 19.09
CA VAL A 64 -15.32 -4.78 19.92
C VAL A 64 -16.44 -4.03 19.17
N ALA A 65 -16.21 -3.68 17.91
CA ALA A 65 -17.18 -2.99 17.07
C ALA A 65 -18.40 -3.87 16.75
N ALA A 66 -18.22 -5.18 16.56
CA ALA A 66 -19.30 -6.13 16.31
C ALA A 66 -20.29 -6.28 17.49
N GLN A 67 -19.88 -5.96 18.71
CA GLN A 67 -20.79 -5.90 19.85
C GLN A 67 -21.83 -4.78 19.72
N ARG A 68 -21.46 -3.71 19.02
CA ARG A 68 -22.31 -2.54 18.74
C ARG A 68 -23.04 -2.68 17.41
N LEU A 69 -22.37 -3.14 16.36
CA LEU A 69 -22.91 -3.36 15.02
C LEU A 69 -22.39 -4.66 14.43
N LYS A 70 -23.24 -5.68 14.32
CA LYS A 70 -22.83 -7.02 13.82
C LYS A 70 -22.27 -7.02 12.40
N SER A 71 -22.75 -6.09 11.55
CA SER A 71 -22.29 -5.97 10.16
C SER A 71 -20.96 -5.23 10.01
N PHE A 72 -20.35 -4.72 11.09
CA PHE A 72 -19.11 -3.95 11.05
C PHE A 72 -17.91 -4.74 10.46
N PRO A 73 -17.68 -6.01 10.79
CA PRO A 73 -16.59 -6.78 10.15
C PRO A 73 -16.78 -6.95 8.64
N ALA A 74 -18.04 -6.93 8.16
CA ALA A 74 -18.31 -6.93 6.73
C ALA A 74 -17.94 -5.59 6.08
N LEU A 75 -18.12 -4.46 6.78
CA LEU A 75 -17.69 -3.14 6.32
C LEU A 75 -16.17 -3.09 6.13
N SER A 76 -15.38 -3.56 7.10
CA SER A 76 -13.91 -3.61 7.00
C SER A 76 -13.45 -4.32 5.73
N ARG A 77 -14.03 -5.49 5.47
CA ARG A 77 -13.74 -6.28 4.29
C ARG A 77 -14.21 -5.59 3.01
N ASP A 78 -15.32 -4.87 3.03
CA ASP A 78 -15.85 -4.14 1.88
C ASP A 78 -14.99 -2.91 1.55
N VAL A 79 -14.41 -2.25 2.54
CA VAL A 79 -13.41 -1.18 2.33
C VAL A 79 -12.18 -1.74 1.64
N PHE A 80 -11.60 -2.85 2.14
CA PHE A 80 -10.51 -3.53 1.45
C PHE A 80 -10.87 -3.84 0.00
N GLN A 81 -12.05 -4.44 -0.24
CA GLN A 81 -12.51 -4.82 -1.56
C GLN A 81 -12.65 -3.61 -2.50
N SER A 82 -13.17 -2.48 -1.99
CA SER A 82 -13.32 -1.25 -2.76
C SER A 82 -11.97 -0.69 -3.20
N LEU A 83 -10.95 -0.79 -2.35
CA LEU A 83 -9.60 -0.31 -2.59
C LEU A 83 -8.79 -1.24 -3.50
N TYR A 84 -8.86 -2.56 -3.25
CA TYR A 84 -8.05 -3.56 -3.94
C TYR A 84 -8.54 -3.90 -5.34
N SER A 85 -9.87 -4.07 -5.51
CA SER A 85 -10.45 -4.56 -6.76
C SER A 85 -10.30 -3.57 -7.91
N LEU A 86 -9.90 -4.06 -9.11
CA LEU A 86 -9.81 -3.26 -10.34
C LEU A 86 -11.18 -2.74 -10.83
N ALA A 87 -12.24 -3.50 -10.56
CA ALA A 87 -13.60 -3.15 -10.96
C ALA A 87 -14.58 -3.50 -9.82
N PRO A 88 -14.61 -2.71 -8.75
CA PRO A 88 -15.45 -2.99 -7.60
C PRO A 88 -16.94 -2.95 -8.00
N ARG A 89 -17.70 -3.96 -7.56
CA ARG A 89 -19.12 -4.08 -7.83
C ARG A 89 -19.88 -4.22 -6.52
N LYS A 90 -21.03 -3.59 -6.42
CA LYS A 90 -21.93 -3.75 -5.27
C LYS A 90 -22.89 -4.91 -5.48
N ASN A 91 -23.30 -5.53 -4.38
CA ASN A 91 -24.41 -6.46 -4.36
C ASN A 91 -25.73 -5.70 -4.51
N ASP A 92 -26.77 -6.37 -5.04
CA ASP A 92 -28.09 -5.79 -5.16
C ASP A 92 -28.66 -5.47 -3.77
N ALA A 93 -29.37 -4.35 -3.63
CA ALA A 93 -29.92 -3.89 -2.36
C ALA A 93 -30.82 -4.94 -1.68
N ASP A 94 -31.56 -5.72 -2.45
CA ASP A 94 -32.47 -6.76 -1.95
C ASP A 94 -31.71 -7.93 -1.27
N MET A 95 -30.44 -8.12 -1.62
CA MET A 95 -29.57 -9.14 -1.05
C MET A 95 -28.93 -8.70 0.26
N LEU A 96 -28.98 -7.43 0.61
CA LEU A 96 -28.33 -6.89 1.80
C LEU A 96 -29.20 -7.05 3.05
N THR A 97 -28.54 -7.22 4.20
CA THR A 97 -29.20 -7.07 5.51
C THR A 97 -29.57 -5.61 5.73
N THR A 98 -30.46 -5.36 6.67
CA THR A 98 -30.90 -4.00 6.98
C THR A 98 -29.77 -3.12 7.51
N ALA A 99 -28.88 -3.69 8.33
CA ALA A 99 -27.70 -2.97 8.81
C ALA A 99 -26.73 -2.63 7.65
N ALA A 100 -26.51 -3.57 6.75
CA ALA A 100 -25.68 -3.32 5.58
C ALA A 100 -26.26 -2.23 4.67
N GLN A 101 -27.58 -2.22 4.45
CA GLN A 101 -28.25 -1.20 3.65
C GLN A 101 -28.22 0.19 4.30
N ARG A 102 -28.41 0.26 5.62
CA ARG A 102 -28.59 1.52 6.34
C ARG A 102 -27.32 2.09 6.94
N PHE A 103 -26.27 1.29 7.09
CA PHE A 103 -25.00 1.74 7.64
C PHE A 103 -23.84 1.47 6.69
N ASN A 104 -23.55 0.21 6.34
CA ASN A 104 -22.36 -0.12 5.56
C ASN A 104 -22.38 0.52 4.15
N ALA A 105 -23.52 0.47 3.45
CA ALA A 105 -23.63 1.02 2.10
C ALA A 105 -23.49 2.57 2.08
N PRO A 106 -24.17 3.34 2.94
CA PRO A 106 -23.95 4.78 3.05
C PRO A 106 -22.48 5.14 3.38
N ILE A 107 -21.86 4.46 4.35
CA ILE A 107 -20.44 4.72 4.67
C ILE A 107 -19.55 4.50 3.45
N LEU A 108 -19.72 3.40 2.71
CA LEU A 108 -18.94 3.15 1.48
C LEU A 108 -19.23 4.18 0.38
N ASP A 109 -20.44 4.71 0.31
CA ASP A 109 -20.79 5.78 -0.63
C ASP A 109 -20.10 7.09 -0.26
N HIS A 110 -20.05 7.45 1.04
CA HIS A 110 -19.30 8.60 1.54
C HIS A 110 -17.79 8.43 1.32
N VAL A 111 -17.21 7.22 1.55
CA VAL A 111 -15.80 6.90 1.24
C VAL A 111 -15.50 7.17 -0.23
N ALA A 112 -16.34 6.70 -1.14
CA ALA A 112 -16.12 6.85 -2.58
C ALA A 112 -16.27 8.30 -3.08
N GLN A 113 -16.93 9.18 -2.29
CA GLN A 113 -17.13 10.59 -2.63
C GLN A 113 -16.02 11.51 -2.06
N GLN A 114 -15.15 11.01 -1.19
CA GLN A 114 -14.04 11.81 -0.64
C GLN A 114 -13.00 12.17 -1.71
N ASP A 115 -12.48 13.39 -1.62
CA ASP A 115 -11.48 13.91 -2.56
C ASP A 115 -10.19 13.10 -2.59
N ASP A 116 -9.81 12.49 -1.46
CA ASP A 116 -8.61 11.66 -1.33
C ASP A 116 -8.81 10.22 -1.85
N TYR A 117 -10.05 9.78 -2.05
CA TYR A 117 -10.35 8.39 -2.46
C TYR A 117 -9.69 7.99 -3.78
N PRO A 118 -9.67 8.81 -4.85
CA PRO A 118 -8.98 8.46 -6.10
C PRO A 118 -7.49 8.22 -5.90
N THR A 119 -6.84 9.02 -5.06
CA THR A 119 -5.42 8.87 -4.71
C THR A 119 -5.18 7.58 -3.95
N LEU A 120 -5.97 7.33 -2.90
CA LEU A 120 -5.94 6.10 -2.13
C LEU A 120 -6.17 4.87 -3.01
N LYS A 121 -7.17 4.92 -3.88
CA LYS A 121 -7.49 3.85 -4.83
C LYS A 121 -6.32 3.53 -5.75
N ASN A 122 -5.67 4.54 -6.34
CA ASN A 122 -4.51 4.35 -7.22
C ASN A 122 -3.32 3.67 -6.52
N ILE A 123 -3.12 3.95 -5.23
CA ILE A 123 -2.07 3.30 -4.44
C ILE A 123 -2.40 1.84 -4.17
N CYS A 124 -3.67 1.54 -3.89
CA CYS A 124 -4.13 0.24 -3.40
C CYS A 124 -4.52 -0.73 -4.51
N GLU A 125 -4.90 -0.24 -5.69
CA GLU A 125 -5.46 -1.07 -6.77
C GLU A 125 -4.52 -2.18 -7.22
N GLY A 126 -4.96 -3.44 -7.07
CA GLY A 126 -4.17 -4.62 -7.38
C GLY A 126 -2.99 -4.90 -6.43
N ARG A 127 -2.80 -4.07 -5.40
CA ARG A 127 -1.73 -4.20 -4.40
C ARG A 127 -2.30 -4.58 -3.05
N SER A 128 -2.13 -5.84 -2.67
CA SER A 128 -2.84 -6.42 -1.52
C SER A 128 -2.42 -5.83 -0.18
N LEU A 129 -1.12 -5.58 0.04
CA LEU A 129 -0.61 -5.08 1.32
C LEU A 129 -1.00 -3.63 1.61
N PRO A 130 -0.80 -2.65 0.70
CA PRO A 130 -1.28 -1.28 0.92
C PRO A 130 -2.79 -1.20 1.10
N ALA A 131 -3.57 -1.98 0.31
CA ALA A 131 -5.02 -2.00 0.42
C ALA A 131 -5.50 -2.55 1.77
N TYR A 132 -4.82 -3.57 2.29
CA TYR A 132 -5.14 -4.15 3.59
C TYR A 132 -4.79 -3.21 4.74
N GLU A 133 -3.59 -2.64 4.75
CA GLU A 133 -3.14 -1.70 5.78
C GLU A 133 -4.01 -0.42 5.80
N ALA A 134 -4.39 0.08 4.63
CA ALA A 134 -5.33 1.20 4.52
C ALA A 134 -6.72 0.85 5.05
N ALA A 135 -7.23 -0.36 4.72
CA ALA A 135 -8.53 -0.81 5.23
C ALA A 135 -8.51 -1.04 6.74
N ALA A 136 -7.39 -1.52 7.30
CA ALA A 136 -7.20 -1.68 8.74
C ALA A 136 -7.23 -0.31 9.44
N GLU A 137 -6.44 0.67 8.97
CA GLU A 137 -6.43 2.02 9.53
C GLU A 137 -7.81 2.70 9.44
N PHE A 138 -8.49 2.57 8.29
CA PHE A 138 -9.86 3.06 8.15
C PHE A 138 -10.79 2.40 9.18
N THR A 139 -10.67 1.08 9.37
CA THR A 139 -11.50 0.31 10.29
C THR A 139 -11.29 0.74 11.73
N ASP A 140 -10.05 0.98 12.14
CA ASP A 140 -9.72 1.45 13.49
C ASP A 140 -10.34 2.84 13.74
N ARG A 141 -10.17 3.79 12.81
CA ARG A 141 -10.78 5.12 12.91
C ARG A 141 -12.31 5.07 12.93
N ALA A 142 -12.89 4.25 12.04
CA ALA A 142 -14.34 4.08 12.00
C ALA A 142 -14.88 3.40 13.27
N ALA A 143 -14.12 2.50 13.90
CA ALA A 143 -14.50 1.85 15.15
C ALA A 143 -14.43 2.82 16.35
N GLU A 144 -13.43 3.72 16.39
CA GLU A 144 -13.33 4.79 17.39
C GLU A 144 -14.54 5.71 17.35
N GLU A 145 -14.98 6.12 16.15
CA GLU A 145 -16.11 7.02 15.91
C GLU A 145 -17.45 6.29 15.74
N LEU A 146 -17.51 4.97 15.91
CA LEU A 146 -18.68 4.15 15.60
C LEU A 146 -19.95 4.60 16.34
N ASP A 147 -19.82 4.99 17.59
CA ASP A 147 -20.97 5.46 18.38
C ASP A 147 -21.53 6.79 17.84
N GLY A 148 -20.66 7.68 17.36
CA GLY A 148 -21.02 8.91 16.67
C GLY A 148 -21.73 8.60 15.36
N LEU A 149 -21.09 7.78 14.50
CA LEU A 149 -21.64 7.37 13.21
C LEU A 149 -23.00 6.67 13.33
N LEU A 150 -23.16 5.78 14.30
CA LEU A 150 -24.45 5.12 14.58
C LEU A 150 -25.52 6.12 15.02
N SER A 151 -25.16 7.07 15.88
CA SER A 151 -26.10 8.11 16.35
C SER A 151 -26.55 9.01 15.21
N GLU A 152 -25.63 9.40 14.33
CA GLU A 152 -25.90 10.26 13.18
C GLU A 152 -26.73 9.56 12.10
N LEU A 153 -26.34 8.34 11.71
CA LEU A 153 -27.04 7.58 10.66
C LEU A 153 -28.35 6.95 11.14
N SER A 154 -28.51 6.66 12.42
CA SER A 154 -29.69 5.97 12.94
C SER A 154 -30.43 6.70 14.05
N GLY A 155 -29.95 7.87 14.48
CA GLY A 155 -30.58 8.68 15.53
C GLY A 155 -30.45 8.13 16.95
N ASP A 156 -30.05 6.88 17.11
CA ASP A 156 -29.72 6.22 18.39
C ASP A 156 -28.80 5.04 18.15
N LYS A 157 -27.78 4.93 19.01
CA LYS A 157 -26.74 3.89 18.95
C LYS A 157 -27.27 2.44 18.89
N GLY A 158 -28.47 2.20 19.41
CA GLY A 158 -29.11 0.87 19.48
C GLY A 158 -30.23 0.64 18.47
N ALA A 159 -30.61 1.64 17.67
CA ALA A 159 -31.80 1.57 16.82
C ALA A 159 -31.67 0.50 15.71
N LEU A 160 -30.50 0.38 15.06
CA LEU A 160 -30.25 -0.66 14.05
C LEU A 160 -30.30 -2.07 14.64
N ASN A 161 -29.67 -2.31 15.78
CA ASN A 161 -29.75 -3.60 16.47
C ASN A 161 -31.18 -3.94 16.91
N THR A 162 -31.96 -2.92 17.29
CA THR A 162 -33.35 -3.09 17.64
C THR A 162 -34.19 -3.46 16.43
N LEU A 163 -33.96 -2.80 15.29
CA LEU A 163 -34.60 -3.11 14.01
C LEU A 163 -34.30 -4.53 13.56
N GLU A 164 -33.07 -4.97 13.58
CA GLU A 164 -32.66 -6.35 13.22
C GLU A 164 -33.35 -7.40 14.11
N LYS A 165 -33.39 -7.16 15.43
CA LYS A 165 -34.13 -8.06 16.37
C LYS A 165 -35.63 -8.13 16.06
N LEU A 166 -36.20 -6.99 15.69
CA LEU A 166 -37.63 -6.93 15.32
C LEU A 166 -37.89 -7.62 13.98
N GLU A 167 -36.99 -7.47 13.00
CA GLU A 167 -37.09 -8.17 11.73
C GLU A 167 -36.94 -9.68 11.89
N ALA A 168 -35.96 -10.15 12.68
CA ALA A 168 -35.83 -11.58 13.00
C ALA A 168 -37.09 -12.12 13.72
N ALA A 169 -37.65 -11.36 14.65
CA ALA A 169 -38.90 -11.74 15.34
C ALA A 169 -40.12 -11.73 14.39
N ARG A 170 -40.18 -10.82 13.45
CA ARG A 170 -41.18 -10.79 12.37
C ARG A 170 -41.05 -12.01 11.48
N ASP A 171 -39.84 -12.33 11.03
CA ASP A 171 -39.59 -13.43 10.12
C ASP A 171 -39.91 -14.78 10.78
N ALA A 172 -39.55 -14.98 12.05
CA ALA A 172 -39.96 -16.14 12.82
C ALA A 172 -41.49 -16.26 12.99
N ALA A 173 -42.18 -15.11 13.18
CA ALA A 173 -43.64 -15.08 13.24
C ALA A 173 -44.28 -15.40 11.89
N ALA A 174 -43.66 -14.94 10.78
CA ALA A 174 -44.11 -15.24 9.42
C ALA A 174 -44.01 -16.73 9.08
N GLU A 175 -42.87 -17.36 9.44
CA GLU A 175 -42.68 -18.81 9.28
C GLU A 175 -43.73 -19.61 10.11
N GLY A 176 -43.96 -19.18 11.35
CA GLY A 176 -44.98 -19.78 12.20
C GLY A 176 -46.38 -19.72 11.58
N LEU A 177 -46.75 -18.55 11.05
CA LEU A 177 -48.02 -18.38 10.36
C LEU A 177 -48.10 -19.21 9.07
N ALA A 178 -47.04 -19.26 8.28
CA ALA A 178 -46.99 -20.03 7.05
C ALA A 178 -47.25 -21.54 7.30
N LYS A 179 -46.61 -22.12 8.34
CA LYS A 179 -46.84 -23.51 8.75
C LYS A 179 -48.31 -23.78 9.12
N LEU A 180 -48.95 -22.85 9.84
CA LEU A 180 -50.34 -22.97 10.21
C LEU A 180 -51.31 -22.81 9.03
N LEU A 181 -50.96 -21.95 8.06
CA LEU A 181 -51.72 -21.81 6.80
C LEU A 181 -51.61 -23.07 5.94
N ASP A 182 -50.46 -23.74 5.90
CA ASP A 182 -50.29 -25.01 5.19
C ASP A 182 -51.11 -26.14 5.82
N ALA A 183 -51.14 -26.21 7.15
CA ALA A 183 -52.00 -27.17 7.86
C ALA A 183 -53.50 -26.89 7.60
N GLN A 184 -53.90 -25.61 7.57
CA GLN A 184 -55.26 -25.21 7.22
C GLN A 184 -55.65 -25.61 5.79
N ALA A 185 -54.74 -25.39 4.82
CA ALA A 185 -54.95 -25.73 3.40
C ALA A 185 -55.08 -27.25 3.18
N LYS A 186 -54.41 -28.05 4.01
CA LYS A 186 -54.50 -29.52 3.99
C LYS A 186 -55.75 -30.08 4.70
N GLY A 187 -56.56 -29.20 5.32
CA GLY A 187 -57.74 -29.62 6.06
C GLY A 187 -57.48 -30.28 7.43
N GLU A 188 -56.27 -30.16 7.95
CA GLU A 188 -55.82 -30.78 9.20
C GLU A 188 -56.11 -29.91 10.44
N THR A 189 -56.86 -28.78 10.28
CA THR A 189 -56.98 -27.78 11.31
C THR A 189 -58.19 -28.02 12.22
N THR A 190 -57.92 -28.22 13.48
CA THR A 190 -58.92 -28.29 14.57
C THR A 190 -59.35 -26.90 15.04
N GLU A 191 -60.44 -26.79 15.85
CA GLU A 191 -60.85 -25.49 16.41
C GLU A 191 -59.73 -24.78 17.23
N PRO A 192 -58.92 -25.46 18.06
CA PRO A 192 -57.71 -24.84 18.64
C PRO A 192 -56.70 -24.34 17.60
N GLY A 193 -56.54 -25.05 16.47
CA GLY A 193 -55.64 -24.67 15.38
C GLY A 193 -56.13 -23.39 14.65
N LYS A 194 -57.45 -23.20 14.51
CA LYS A 194 -58.02 -21.96 13.95
C LYS A 194 -57.72 -20.76 14.83
N GLN A 195 -57.82 -20.91 16.15
CA GLN A 195 -57.47 -19.84 17.08
C GLN A 195 -55.95 -19.58 17.10
N ALA A 196 -55.12 -20.61 16.99
CA ALA A 196 -53.68 -20.48 16.87
C ALA A 196 -53.27 -19.68 15.61
N LEU A 197 -53.96 -19.91 14.47
CA LEU A 197 -53.75 -19.18 13.22
C LEU A 197 -54.09 -17.69 13.37
N ILE A 198 -55.23 -17.36 13.99
CA ILE A 198 -55.60 -15.96 14.25
C ILE A 198 -54.59 -15.28 15.17
N ASN A 199 -54.13 -15.96 16.22
CA ASN A 199 -53.14 -15.43 17.15
C ASN A 199 -51.80 -15.22 16.46
N ALA A 200 -51.36 -16.16 15.60
CA ALA A 200 -50.10 -16.03 14.82
C ALA A 200 -50.19 -14.86 13.84
N ALA A 201 -51.32 -14.65 13.15
CA ALA A 201 -51.53 -13.51 12.25
C ALA A 201 -51.47 -12.18 13.01
N ASN A 202 -52.14 -12.08 14.16
CA ASN A 202 -52.10 -10.88 15.00
C ASN A 202 -50.67 -10.61 15.53
N ARG A 203 -49.93 -11.65 15.87
CA ARG A 203 -48.53 -11.53 16.30
C ARG A 203 -47.63 -11.01 15.16
N LEU A 204 -47.78 -11.55 13.96
CA LEU A 204 -47.05 -11.09 12.79
C LEU A 204 -47.38 -9.62 12.44
N ASP A 205 -48.66 -9.25 12.40
CA ASP A 205 -49.12 -7.86 12.15
C ASP A 205 -48.54 -6.88 13.18
N SER A 206 -48.53 -7.28 14.46
CA SER A 206 -47.93 -6.47 15.51
C SER A 206 -46.42 -6.28 15.30
N LYS A 207 -45.67 -7.35 14.93
CA LYS A 207 -44.26 -7.27 14.64
C LYS A 207 -43.94 -6.45 13.39
N GLN A 208 -44.72 -6.60 12.34
CA GLN A 208 -44.61 -5.81 11.12
C GLN A 208 -44.77 -4.30 11.41
N ARG A 209 -45.76 -3.91 12.22
CA ARG A 209 -45.94 -2.49 12.62
C ARG A 209 -44.76 -1.97 13.44
N GLN A 210 -44.18 -2.80 14.32
CA GLN A 210 -43.00 -2.40 15.09
C GLN A 210 -41.80 -2.15 14.16
N VAL A 211 -41.58 -3.03 13.18
CA VAL A 211 -40.53 -2.85 12.16
C VAL A 211 -40.77 -1.59 11.35
N GLU A 212 -42.02 -1.36 10.84
CA GLU A 212 -42.36 -0.16 10.07
C GLU A 212 -42.15 1.13 10.87
N ALA A 213 -42.55 1.15 12.15
CA ALA A 213 -42.40 2.33 13.01
C ALA A 213 -40.92 2.69 13.22
N VAL A 214 -40.08 1.70 13.53
CA VAL A 214 -38.62 1.92 13.72
C VAL A 214 -37.95 2.28 12.39
N SER A 215 -38.34 1.63 11.28
CA SER A 215 -37.86 1.96 9.94
C SER A 215 -38.17 3.41 9.55
N GLN A 216 -39.41 3.88 9.74
CA GLN A 216 -39.77 5.26 9.46
C GLN A 216 -39.02 6.27 10.33
N MET A 217 -38.78 5.93 11.60
CA MET A 217 -37.99 6.77 12.48
C MET A 217 -36.56 6.93 11.95
N LEU A 218 -35.91 5.83 11.53
CA LEU A 218 -34.60 5.83 10.94
C LEU A 218 -34.55 6.63 9.63
N ASP A 219 -35.51 6.46 8.74
CA ASP A 219 -35.59 7.17 7.46
C ASP A 219 -35.65 8.70 7.65
N THR A 220 -36.37 9.17 8.68
CA THR A 220 -36.46 10.61 8.98
C THR A 220 -35.17 11.18 9.57
N THR A 221 -34.36 10.36 10.21
CA THR A 221 -33.09 10.76 10.82
C THR A 221 -31.96 10.86 9.77
N MET A 222 -31.88 9.89 8.87
CA MET A 222 -30.87 9.86 7.79
C MET A 222 -30.89 11.09 6.88
N LEU A 223 -32.04 11.75 6.73
CA LEU A 223 -32.20 12.94 5.88
C LEU A 223 -31.62 14.23 6.49
N ARG A 224 -31.17 14.23 7.74
CA ARG A 224 -30.84 15.46 8.48
C ARG A 224 -29.37 15.69 8.81
N GLN A 225 -28.47 14.69 8.66
CA GLN A 225 -27.15 14.72 9.32
C GLN A 225 -26.03 14.17 8.44
N THR A 226 -25.78 14.78 7.29
CA THR A 226 -24.70 14.35 6.35
C THR A 226 -23.32 14.91 6.71
N GLU A 227 -23.23 16.13 7.28
CA GLU A 227 -21.94 16.83 7.46
C GLU A 227 -21.01 16.19 8.49
N THR A 228 -21.52 15.65 9.58
CA THR A 228 -20.70 15.01 10.62
C THR A 228 -20.20 13.64 10.19
N VAL A 229 -21.01 12.89 9.44
CA VAL A 229 -20.58 11.61 8.83
C VAL A 229 -19.47 11.85 7.82
N ASP A 230 -19.62 12.87 6.97
CA ASP A 230 -18.60 13.25 5.99
C ASP A 230 -17.26 13.61 6.65
N LEU A 231 -17.28 14.36 7.77
CA LEU A 231 -16.06 14.69 8.51
C LEU A 231 -15.38 13.47 9.09
N ALA A 232 -16.13 12.56 9.73
CA ALA A 232 -15.55 11.35 10.31
C ALA A 232 -15.00 10.40 9.23
N VAL A 233 -15.72 10.23 8.11
CA VAL A 233 -15.28 9.43 6.98
C VAL A 233 -14.08 10.07 6.28
N SER A 234 -14.07 11.39 6.10
CA SER A 234 -12.93 12.12 5.52
C SER A 234 -11.66 11.91 6.34
N ALA A 235 -11.74 12.05 7.66
CA ALA A 235 -10.60 11.81 8.55
C ALA A 235 -10.10 10.36 8.45
N ALA A 236 -11.01 9.37 8.39
CA ALA A 236 -10.65 7.97 8.25
C ALA A 236 -10.03 7.66 6.87
N VAL A 237 -10.52 8.27 5.79
CA VAL A 237 -9.96 8.12 4.42
C VAL A 237 -8.59 8.78 4.33
N GLN A 238 -8.41 9.96 4.94
CA GLN A 238 -7.12 10.62 4.99
C GLN A 238 -6.09 9.75 5.73
N ALA A 239 -6.41 9.25 6.93
CA ALA A 239 -5.52 8.35 7.68
C ALA A 239 -5.18 7.08 6.89
N ALA A 240 -6.17 6.47 6.22
CA ALA A 240 -5.97 5.33 5.34
C ALA A 240 -5.03 5.66 4.16
N THR A 241 -5.13 6.88 3.61
CA THR A 241 -4.27 7.34 2.51
C THR A 241 -2.83 7.51 2.98
N GLU A 242 -2.63 8.16 4.12
CA GLU A 242 -1.31 8.31 4.74
C GLU A 242 -0.67 6.93 5.04
N ARG A 243 -1.48 5.98 5.54
CA ARG A 243 -1.05 4.62 5.81
C ARG A 243 -0.63 3.87 4.55
N ALA A 244 -1.42 3.95 3.48
CA ALA A 244 -1.10 3.34 2.19
C ALA A 244 0.17 3.94 1.57
N GLN A 245 0.36 5.26 1.66
CA GLN A 245 1.55 5.97 1.20
C GLN A 245 2.78 5.56 2.01
N GLU A 246 2.64 5.44 3.34
CA GLU A 246 3.73 4.95 4.20
C GLU A 246 4.18 3.55 3.77
N VAL A 247 3.25 2.62 3.60
CA VAL A 247 3.55 1.25 3.14
C VAL A 247 4.23 1.24 1.79
N GLN A 248 3.69 2.00 0.82
CA GLN A 248 4.27 2.11 -0.50
C GLN A 248 5.69 2.70 -0.46
N SER A 249 5.89 3.74 0.33
CA SER A 249 7.19 4.39 0.52
C SER A 249 8.21 3.43 1.11
N ILE A 250 7.86 2.72 2.19
CA ILE A 250 8.78 1.80 2.88
C ILE A 250 9.15 0.61 1.98
N ILE A 251 8.16 -0.06 1.41
CA ILE A 251 8.43 -1.21 0.52
C ILE A 251 9.16 -0.76 -0.74
N GLY A 252 8.75 0.37 -1.33
CA GLY A 252 9.42 0.96 -2.48
C GLY A 252 10.87 1.35 -2.21
N ALA A 253 11.17 1.79 -0.98
CA ALA A 253 12.51 2.23 -0.60
C ALA A 253 13.45 1.08 -0.22
N TRP A 254 12.98 0.05 0.48
CA TRP A 254 13.88 -0.92 1.13
C TRP A 254 13.76 -2.35 0.59
N SER A 255 12.63 -2.72 -0.02
CA SER A 255 12.46 -4.08 -0.54
C SER A 255 13.35 -4.34 -1.76
N ASP A 256 13.87 -5.56 -1.86
CA ASP A 256 14.61 -6.02 -3.05
C ASP A 256 13.69 -6.15 -4.27
N GLU A 257 12.37 -6.34 -4.04
CA GLU A 257 11.33 -6.34 -5.05
C GLU A 257 10.32 -5.19 -4.81
N PRO A 258 10.64 -3.94 -5.15
CA PRO A 258 9.78 -2.76 -4.86
C PRO A 258 8.37 -2.84 -5.43
N SER A 259 8.19 -3.60 -6.52
CA SER A 259 6.88 -3.83 -7.16
C SER A 259 6.05 -4.92 -6.47
N ASN A 260 6.66 -5.73 -5.59
CA ASN A 260 6.00 -6.83 -4.89
C ASN A 260 5.35 -6.34 -3.60
N MET A 261 4.19 -5.71 -3.72
CA MET A 261 3.40 -5.19 -2.59
C MET A 261 2.52 -6.28 -1.95
N ARG A 262 3.06 -7.49 -1.75
CA ARG A 262 2.37 -8.59 -1.08
C ARG A 262 2.73 -8.66 0.41
N ARG A 263 1.86 -9.24 1.20
CA ARG A 263 2.12 -9.51 2.62
C ARG A 263 3.02 -10.75 2.77
N THR A 264 4.32 -10.55 2.62
CA THR A 264 5.32 -11.57 2.92
C THR A 264 5.87 -11.34 4.32
N PRO A 265 6.40 -12.38 5.01
CA PRO A 265 7.05 -12.22 6.31
C PRO A 265 8.16 -11.16 6.28
N GLU A 266 8.92 -11.10 5.17
CA GLU A 266 9.99 -10.14 4.96
C GLU A 266 9.45 -8.70 4.91
N ASN A 267 8.39 -8.46 4.13
CA ASN A 267 7.75 -7.15 4.03
C ASN A 267 7.13 -6.69 5.35
N LEU A 268 6.54 -7.61 6.13
CA LEU A 268 6.01 -7.29 7.45
C LEU A 268 7.12 -6.93 8.45
N ALA A 269 8.19 -7.73 8.51
CA ALA A 269 9.34 -7.45 9.35
C ALA A 269 9.99 -6.11 9.00
N LEU A 270 10.08 -5.82 7.69
CA LEU A 270 10.58 -4.54 7.18
C LEU A 270 9.70 -3.37 7.63
N LEU A 271 8.38 -3.46 7.44
CA LEU A 271 7.43 -2.43 7.87
C LEU A 271 7.53 -2.18 9.39
N GLU A 272 7.57 -3.25 10.19
CA GLU A 272 7.67 -3.14 11.64
C GLU A 272 8.99 -2.47 12.07
N LYS A 273 10.12 -2.85 11.46
CA LYS A 273 11.44 -2.28 11.76
C LYS A 273 11.49 -0.80 11.39
N VAL A 274 11.08 -0.44 10.18
CA VAL A 274 11.11 0.95 9.71
C VAL A 274 10.13 1.83 10.49
N ARG A 275 8.96 1.32 10.87
CA ARG A 275 7.99 2.05 11.70
C ARG A 275 8.53 2.40 13.09
N LYS A 276 9.42 1.60 13.64
CA LYS A 276 10.05 1.86 14.94
C LYS A 276 11.16 2.89 14.88
N SER A 277 11.73 3.16 13.69
CA SER A 277 12.84 4.07 13.48
C SER A 277 12.41 5.33 12.72
N THR A 278 12.49 6.50 13.37
CA THR A 278 12.21 7.78 12.70
C THR A 278 13.22 8.07 11.60
N VAL A 279 14.48 7.70 11.81
CA VAL A 279 15.56 7.87 10.83
C VAL A 279 15.27 7.10 9.55
N LEU A 280 14.90 5.81 9.65
CA LEU A 280 14.57 5.00 8.48
C LEU A 280 13.33 5.51 7.74
N LYS A 281 12.33 6.03 8.46
CA LYS A 281 11.16 6.67 7.83
C LYS A 281 11.54 7.89 7.01
N ASP A 282 12.40 8.75 7.54
CA ASP A 282 12.84 9.95 6.84
C ASP A 282 13.71 9.59 5.62
N ILE A 283 14.60 8.61 5.73
CA ILE A 283 15.37 8.10 4.59
C ILE A 283 14.42 7.53 3.51
N SER A 284 13.37 6.82 3.89
CA SER A 284 12.39 6.21 2.95
C SER A 284 11.76 7.23 2.01
N LYS A 285 11.50 8.45 2.51
CA LYS A 285 10.91 9.55 1.72
C LYS A 285 11.78 9.94 0.52
N TYR A 286 13.10 9.95 0.72
CA TYR A 286 14.07 10.34 -0.32
C TYR A 286 14.49 9.14 -1.17
N LEU A 287 14.71 7.99 -0.56
CA LEU A 287 15.22 6.79 -1.24
C LEU A 287 14.28 6.30 -2.34
N GLY A 288 12.97 6.29 -2.08
CA GLY A 288 11.97 5.95 -3.09
C GLY A 288 12.02 6.88 -4.31
N ARG A 289 12.16 8.19 -4.07
CA ARG A 289 12.30 9.20 -5.12
C ARG A 289 13.57 9.02 -5.95
N PHE A 290 14.70 8.74 -5.30
CA PHE A 290 15.97 8.51 -6.01
C PHE A 290 15.93 7.25 -6.85
N ARG A 291 15.31 6.17 -6.37
CA ARG A 291 15.09 4.94 -7.15
C ARG A 291 14.26 5.21 -8.42
N GLU A 292 13.21 6.02 -8.33
CA GLU A 292 12.40 6.39 -9.49
C GLU A 292 13.20 7.21 -10.51
N ILE A 293 13.93 8.21 -10.03
CA ILE A 293 14.79 9.05 -10.88
C ILE A 293 15.83 8.18 -11.58
N PHE A 294 16.46 7.27 -10.85
CA PHE A 294 17.46 6.34 -11.41
C PHE A 294 16.86 5.37 -12.43
N ALA A 295 15.69 4.81 -12.14
CA ALA A 295 15.00 3.92 -13.09
C ALA A 295 14.60 4.67 -14.38
N GLN A 296 14.15 5.92 -14.30
CA GLN A 296 13.86 6.76 -15.46
C GLN A 296 15.14 7.09 -16.24
N ALA A 297 16.20 7.46 -15.56
CA ALA A 297 17.50 7.74 -16.15
C ALA A 297 18.07 6.53 -16.89
N LYS A 298 17.99 5.34 -16.28
CA LYS A 298 18.35 4.07 -16.90
C LYS A 298 17.55 3.80 -18.16
N ASN A 299 16.24 4.02 -18.14
CA ASN A 299 15.38 3.89 -19.32
C ASN A 299 15.74 4.89 -20.41
N ASN A 300 16.07 6.12 -20.07
CA ASN A 300 16.49 7.15 -21.00
C ASN A 300 17.89 6.85 -21.60
N SER A 301 18.83 6.36 -20.79
CA SER A 301 20.15 5.95 -21.27
C SER A 301 20.08 4.76 -22.22
N TYR A 302 19.14 3.82 -22.00
CA TYR A 302 18.87 2.74 -22.96
C TYR A 302 18.29 3.27 -24.29
N ALA A 303 17.59 4.40 -24.30
CA ALA A 303 17.09 5.03 -25.52
C ALA A 303 18.22 5.65 -26.36
N TYR A 304 19.28 6.15 -25.74
CA TYR A 304 20.47 6.69 -26.40
C TYR A 304 21.54 5.64 -26.72
N GLY A 305 21.60 4.55 -25.94
CA GLY A 305 22.57 3.46 -26.10
C GLY A 305 22.05 2.29 -26.95
N ARG A 306 21.32 2.53 -28.05
CA ARG A 306 21.03 1.47 -29.04
C ARG A 306 22.34 1.06 -29.69
N GLY A 307 23.05 0.10 -29.06
CA GLY A 307 24.23 -0.49 -29.65
C GLY A 307 23.98 -0.93 -31.10
N GLU A 308 24.96 -0.76 -31.96
CA GLU A 308 24.85 -1.15 -33.37
C GLU A 308 24.37 -2.61 -33.49
N THR A 309 23.30 -2.78 -34.26
CA THR A 309 22.82 -4.11 -34.63
C THR A 309 23.77 -4.70 -35.66
N TYR A 310 24.44 -5.80 -35.32
CA TYR A 310 25.43 -6.38 -36.21
C TYR A 310 25.05 -7.76 -36.77
N SER A 311 24.09 -8.45 -36.15
CA SER A 311 23.61 -9.74 -36.65
C SER A 311 22.21 -10.10 -36.11
N LEU A 312 21.69 -11.24 -36.57
CA LEU A 312 20.43 -11.81 -36.09
C LEU A 312 20.75 -13.07 -35.28
N GLU A 313 20.01 -13.25 -34.20
CA GLU A 313 20.03 -14.46 -33.38
C GLU A 313 18.61 -14.96 -33.11
N LEU A 314 18.49 -16.19 -32.65
CA LEU A 314 17.22 -16.75 -32.18
C LEU A 314 17.13 -16.63 -30.66
N GLY A 315 16.01 -16.15 -30.15
CA GLY A 315 15.80 -15.96 -28.71
C GLY A 315 14.33 -15.72 -28.37
N ASN A 316 14.08 -15.18 -27.18
CA ASN A 316 12.74 -14.84 -26.69
C ASN A 316 12.64 -13.40 -26.13
N ASN A 317 13.59 -12.54 -26.45
CA ASN A 317 13.56 -11.16 -26.00
C ASN A 317 12.73 -10.32 -26.97
N LEU A 318 11.51 -9.95 -26.56
CA LEU A 318 10.55 -9.21 -27.40
C LEU A 318 11.03 -7.80 -27.73
N SER A 319 11.81 -7.16 -26.86
CA SER A 319 12.35 -5.81 -27.10
C SER A 319 13.39 -5.76 -28.23
N ARG A 320 13.98 -6.92 -28.54
CA ARG A 320 14.96 -7.10 -29.61
C ARG A 320 14.37 -7.81 -30.84
N ALA A 321 13.10 -8.25 -30.77
CA ALA A 321 12.46 -9.01 -31.84
C ALA A 321 12.35 -8.18 -33.13
N LEU A 322 12.51 -8.84 -34.29
CA LEU A 322 12.28 -8.20 -35.57
C LEU A 322 10.80 -7.79 -35.70
N THR A 323 10.56 -6.67 -36.34
CA THR A 323 9.20 -6.20 -36.64
C THR A 323 8.37 -7.24 -37.39
N SER A 324 9.00 -8.04 -38.26
CA SER A 324 8.35 -9.14 -38.99
C SER A 324 7.90 -10.29 -38.07
N GLU A 325 8.59 -10.56 -36.97
CA GLU A 325 8.17 -11.54 -35.98
C GLU A 325 7.00 -10.97 -35.14
N LEU A 326 7.06 -9.68 -34.75
CA LEU A 326 5.99 -9.02 -34.02
C LEU A 326 4.72 -8.84 -34.87
N ALA A 327 4.84 -8.75 -36.21
CA ALA A 327 3.71 -8.69 -37.11
C ALA A 327 2.81 -9.96 -37.03
N MET A 328 3.35 -11.10 -36.56
CA MET A 328 2.56 -12.31 -36.31
C MET A 328 1.51 -12.14 -35.21
N LEU A 329 1.63 -11.13 -34.36
CA LEU A 329 0.64 -10.80 -33.33
C LEU A 329 -0.55 -10.01 -33.87
N ALA A 330 -0.44 -9.46 -35.08
CA ALA A 330 -1.49 -8.68 -35.73
C ALA A 330 -2.64 -9.54 -36.30
N THR A 331 -2.41 -10.84 -36.55
CA THR A 331 -3.37 -11.74 -37.16
C THR A 331 -3.67 -12.92 -36.23
N PRO A 332 -4.94 -13.20 -35.86
CA PRO A 332 -5.29 -14.27 -34.94
C PRO A 332 -4.75 -15.65 -35.36
N GLU A 333 -4.66 -15.93 -36.66
CA GLU A 333 -4.18 -17.18 -37.23
C GLU A 333 -2.69 -17.41 -36.99
N THR A 334 -1.90 -16.36 -36.82
CA THR A 334 -0.44 -16.44 -36.65
C THR A 334 0.01 -16.34 -35.20
N ILE A 335 -0.88 -15.95 -34.27
CA ILE A 335 -0.58 -15.87 -32.84
C ILE A 335 -0.08 -17.23 -32.27
N PRO A 336 -0.72 -18.39 -32.57
CA PRO A 336 -0.23 -19.67 -32.05
C PRO A 336 1.19 -20.02 -32.51
N LEU A 337 1.54 -19.65 -33.75
CA LEU A 337 2.89 -19.82 -34.28
C LEU A 337 3.90 -18.93 -33.56
N PHE A 338 3.53 -17.66 -33.29
CA PHE A 338 4.37 -16.75 -32.52
C PHE A 338 4.62 -17.29 -31.10
N LEU A 339 3.58 -17.74 -30.39
CA LEU A 339 3.69 -18.27 -29.03
C LEU A 339 4.58 -19.53 -29.00
N ARG A 340 4.46 -20.41 -30.00
CA ARG A 340 5.34 -21.59 -30.13
C ARG A 340 6.80 -21.18 -30.32
N LYS A 341 7.09 -20.21 -31.19
CA LYS A 341 8.43 -19.68 -31.40
C LYS A 341 8.98 -19.03 -30.13
N TYR A 342 8.14 -18.29 -29.39
CA TYR A 342 8.51 -17.65 -28.15
C TYR A 342 8.92 -18.69 -27.08
N GLN A 343 8.11 -19.73 -26.88
CA GLN A 343 8.39 -20.80 -25.94
C GLN A 343 9.66 -21.58 -26.30
N GLN A 344 9.89 -21.79 -27.60
CA GLN A 344 11.06 -22.51 -28.11
C GLN A 344 12.31 -21.61 -28.25
N LYS A 345 12.27 -20.34 -27.84
CA LYS A 345 13.33 -19.34 -28.02
C LYS A 345 13.80 -19.20 -29.49
N GLN A 346 12.87 -19.28 -30.44
CA GLN A 346 13.10 -19.24 -31.88
C GLN A 346 12.63 -17.95 -32.55
N ILE A 347 12.31 -16.91 -31.77
CA ILE A 347 12.02 -15.59 -32.34
C ILE A 347 13.31 -15.00 -32.88
N LYS A 348 13.29 -14.53 -34.13
CA LYS A 348 14.40 -13.78 -34.70
C LYS A 348 14.51 -12.44 -34.00
N GLN A 349 15.64 -12.17 -33.40
CA GLN A 349 15.94 -10.95 -32.68
C GLN A 349 17.26 -10.36 -33.11
N TYR A 350 17.39 -9.03 -32.96
CA TYR A 350 18.64 -8.34 -33.24
C TYR A 350 19.68 -8.67 -32.17
N ARG A 351 20.84 -9.10 -32.60
CA ARG A 351 22.01 -9.16 -31.74
C ARG A 351 22.69 -7.80 -31.75
N ARG A 352 22.74 -7.15 -30.59
CA ARG A 352 23.34 -5.85 -30.44
C ARG A 352 24.72 -6.02 -29.80
N ARG A 353 25.68 -5.20 -30.22
CA ARG A 353 26.90 -4.99 -29.43
C ARG A 353 26.47 -4.15 -28.24
N GLU A 354 26.47 -4.74 -27.06
CA GLU A 354 26.39 -3.96 -25.85
C GLU A 354 27.70 -3.18 -25.75
N PRO A 355 27.67 -1.86 -25.52
CA PRO A 355 28.88 -1.14 -25.20
C PRO A 355 29.46 -1.82 -23.97
N ILE A 356 30.62 -2.44 -24.09
CA ILE A 356 31.41 -2.88 -22.94
C ILE A 356 31.85 -1.56 -22.32
N TYR A 357 31.16 -1.12 -21.26
CA TYR A 357 31.64 0.00 -20.45
C TYR A 357 32.98 -0.45 -19.87
N LYS A 358 34.03 0.08 -20.43
CA LYS A 358 35.38 -0.16 -19.92
C LYS A 358 35.47 0.46 -18.54
N GLY A 359 35.55 -0.39 -17.53
CA GLY A 359 36.04 0.00 -16.24
C GLY A 359 35.14 0.83 -15.35
N MET A 360 33.91 0.37 -15.06
CA MET A 360 33.25 0.82 -13.85
C MET A 360 33.94 0.12 -12.67
N GLY A 361 34.74 0.85 -11.92
CA GLY A 361 35.37 0.39 -10.68
C GLY A 361 34.36 0.21 -9.56
N ASP A 362 34.79 -0.27 -8.40
CA ASP A 362 33.97 -0.30 -7.18
C ASP A 362 33.60 1.11 -6.71
N ILE A 363 32.72 1.27 -5.75
CA ILE A 363 32.29 2.57 -5.24
C ILE A 363 32.66 2.69 -3.76
N ILE A 364 33.31 3.78 -3.38
CA ILE A 364 33.56 4.14 -1.99
C ILE A 364 32.78 5.43 -1.71
N CYS A 365 31.82 5.38 -0.80
CA CYS A 365 31.02 6.52 -0.40
C CYS A 365 31.47 7.00 0.99
N CYS A 366 31.99 8.22 1.09
CA CYS A 366 32.29 8.87 2.37
C CYS A 366 31.08 9.75 2.74
N LEU A 367 30.43 9.45 3.85
CA LEU A 367 29.22 10.13 4.31
C LEU A 367 29.49 10.88 5.60
N ASP A 368 29.31 12.19 5.56
CA ASP A 368 29.40 13.06 6.73
C ASP A 368 28.20 12.85 7.65
N GLU A 369 28.49 12.51 8.89
CA GLU A 369 27.54 12.34 9.99
C GLU A 369 27.92 13.23 11.18
N SER A 370 28.41 14.41 10.88
CA SER A 370 28.66 15.45 11.90
C SER A 370 27.33 15.97 12.46
N SER A 371 27.38 16.64 13.61
CA SER A 371 26.16 17.15 14.25
C SER A 371 25.43 18.21 13.42
N SER A 372 26.09 18.86 12.46
CA SER A 372 25.45 19.81 11.53
C SER A 372 24.54 19.13 10.51
N THR A 373 24.81 17.86 10.15
CA THR A 373 23.98 17.10 9.21
C THR A 373 22.75 16.50 9.87
N GLU A 374 22.59 16.52 11.21
CA GLU A 374 21.50 15.86 11.92
C GLU A 374 20.12 16.28 11.37
N GLY A 375 19.25 15.30 11.11
CA GLY A 375 17.90 15.52 10.61
C GLY A 375 17.77 15.29 9.11
N GLU A 376 17.24 16.26 8.39
CA GLU A 376 16.87 16.14 6.97
C GLU A 376 18.08 15.94 6.06
N ALA A 377 19.16 16.66 6.31
CA ALA A 377 20.41 16.54 5.55
C ALA A 377 21.03 15.14 5.67
N ALA A 378 21.08 14.58 6.89
CA ALA A 378 21.53 13.21 7.11
C ALA A 378 20.64 12.18 6.38
N ALA A 379 19.32 12.32 6.49
CA ALA A 379 18.38 11.43 5.81
C ALA A 379 18.56 11.47 4.29
N TRP A 380 18.77 12.66 3.73
CA TRP A 380 19.02 12.84 2.31
C TRP A 380 20.37 12.21 1.88
N GLY A 381 21.44 12.49 2.61
CA GLY A 381 22.77 11.94 2.35
C GLY A 381 22.78 10.42 2.41
N LYS A 382 22.12 9.83 3.40
CA LYS A 382 21.94 8.38 3.53
C LYS A 382 21.13 7.79 2.39
N ALA A 383 20.07 8.46 1.94
CA ALA A 383 19.29 8.01 0.80
C ALA A 383 20.13 7.98 -0.48
N VAL A 384 21.02 8.95 -0.70
CA VAL A 384 21.97 8.92 -1.82
C VAL A 384 22.95 7.76 -1.67
N ALA A 385 23.54 7.56 -0.49
CA ALA A 385 24.48 6.47 -0.23
C ALA A 385 23.82 5.09 -0.47
N MET A 386 22.59 4.89 0.01
CA MET A 386 21.84 3.65 -0.23
C MET A 386 21.49 3.45 -1.71
N THR A 387 21.17 4.53 -2.43
CA THR A 387 20.96 4.46 -3.88
C THR A 387 22.24 4.04 -4.62
N LEU A 388 23.39 4.58 -4.23
CA LEU A 388 24.69 4.17 -4.80
C LEU A 388 25.02 2.71 -4.49
N LEU A 389 24.69 2.22 -3.29
CA LEU A 389 24.81 0.80 -2.94
C LEU A 389 23.98 -0.08 -3.88
N GLU A 390 22.75 0.30 -4.16
CA GLU A 390 21.87 -0.46 -5.07
C GLU A 390 22.39 -0.48 -6.51
N ILE A 391 22.88 0.67 -6.98
CA ILE A 391 23.54 0.78 -8.29
C ILE A 391 24.76 -0.11 -8.36
N ALA A 392 25.60 -0.13 -7.31
CA ALA A 392 26.74 -1.00 -7.22
C ALA A 392 26.32 -2.47 -7.28
N ALA A 393 25.31 -2.86 -6.50
CA ALA A 393 24.79 -4.23 -6.47
C ALA A 393 24.23 -4.69 -7.83
N GLU A 394 23.44 -3.84 -8.51
CA GLU A 394 22.91 -4.13 -9.86
C GLU A 394 24.02 -4.37 -10.88
N ASN A 395 25.12 -3.64 -10.75
CA ASN A 395 26.28 -3.75 -11.63
C ASN A 395 27.33 -4.75 -11.14
N ARG A 396 27.05 -5.48 -10.05
CA ARG A 396 27.96 -6.45 -9.41
C ARG A 396 29.29 -5.83 -8.99
N ARG A 397 29.25 -4.59 -8.51
CA ARG A 397 30.38 -3.82 -7.98
C ARG A 397 30.37 -3.91 -6.46
N SER A 398 31.52 -3.91 -5.82
CA SER A 398 31.61 -3.76 -4.36
C SER A 398 31.32 -2.31 -3.97
N PHE A 399 30.74 -2.11 -2.82
CA PHE A 399 30.42 -0.80 -2.25
C PHE A 399 30.97 -0.71 -0.83
N ALA A 400 31.66 0.37 -0.52
CA ALA A 400 32.06 0.68 0.84
C ALA A 400 31.41 2.00 1.28
N LEU A 401 30.78 1.99 2.45
CA LEU A 401 30.24 3.18 3.10
C LEU A 401 31.16 3.54 4.27
N ILE A 402 31.77 4.71 4.19
CA ILE A 402 32.62 5.27 5.24
C ILE A 402 31.82 6.35 5.94
N HIS A 403 31.31 6.05 7.12
CA HIS A 403 30.69 7.00 8.02
C HIS A 403 31.78 7.79 8.72
N PHE A 404 31.72 9.11 8.68
CA PHE A 404 32.70 9.94 9.35
C PHE A 404 32.09 11.16 10.03
N ALA A 405 32.76 11.62 11.07
CA ALA A 405 32.45 12.86 11.79
C ALA A 405 33.76 13.54 12.24
N GLY A 406 34.00 13.72 13.52
CA GLY A 406 35.24 14.30 14.05
C GLY A 406 36.47 13.44 13.82
N SER A 407 37.62 13.89 14.30
CA SER A 407 38.92 13.27 14.06
C SER A 407 39.08 11.81 14.52
N SER A 408 38.25 11.35 15.47
CA SER A 408 38.30 10.00 16.04
C SER A 408 37.16 9.09 15.57
N SER A 409 36.13 9.63 14.94
CA SER A 409 34.90 8.89 14.60
C SER A 409 34.86 8.55 13.11
N CYS A 410 35.11 7.29 12.79
CA CYS A 410 35.05 6.74 11.44
C CYS A 410 34.66 5.26 11.55
N LEU A 411 33.63 4.85 10.82
CA LEU A 411 33.14 3.47 10.69
C LEU A 411 33.07 3.11 9.22
N VAL A 412 33.39 1.88 8.87
CA VAL A 412 33.38 1.39 7.49
C VAL A 412 32.51 0.16 7.38
N ASP A 413 31.49 0.24 6.54
CA ASP A 413 30.65 -0.87 6.15
C ASP A 413 30.96 -1.29 4.71
N ILE A 414 31.25 -2.57 4.50
CA ILE A 414 31.61 -3.12 3.19
C ILE A 414 30.51 -4.04 2.69
N PHE A 415 30.00 -3.74 1.51
CA PHE A 415 28.95 -4.49 0.84
C PHE A 415 29.48 -5.13 -0.43
N ARG A 416 29.70 -6.46 -0.39
CA ARG A 416 30.07 -7.23 -1.57
C ARG A 416 28.84 -7.86 -2.21
N PRO A 417 28.76 -7.92 -3.55
CA PRO A 417 27.59 -8.45 -4.25
C PRO A 417 27.21 -9.86 -3.79
N GLY A 418 26.02 -10.03 -3.23
CA GLY A 418 25.50 -11.31 -2.74
C GLY A 418 25.97 -11.74 -1.36
N GLU A 419 26.77 -10.94 -0.65
CA GLU A 419 27.31 -11.27 0.69
C GLU A 419 26.65 -10.49 1.83
N TYR A 420 25.75 -9.54 1.56
CA TYR A 420 25.08 -8.73 2.57
C TYR A 420 23.56 -8.93 2.59
N THR A 421 22.94 -8.65 3.71
CA THR A 421 21.50 -8.79 3.95
C THR A 421 20.80 -7.44 3.97
N LEU A 422 19.46 -7.46 3.95
CA LEU A 422 18.66 -6.25 4.18
C LEU A 422 18.94 -5.65 5.58
N GLU A 423 19.24 -6.50 6.56
CA GLU A 423 19.54 -6.05 7.91
C GLU A 423 20.84 -5.25 7.99
N ASP A 424 21.85 -5.65 7.23
CA ASP A 424 23.12 -4.91 7.11
C ASP A 424 22.89 -3.53 6.49
N LYS A 425 22.05 -3.43 5.43
CA LYS A 425 21.67 -2.16 4.82
C LYS A 425 20.95 -1.24 5.83
N LEU A 426 19.97 -1.77 6.57
CA LEU A 426 19.22 -1.00 7.54
C LEU A 426 20.09 -0.55 8.70
N SER A 427 21.01 -1.40 9.17
CA SER A 427 21.96 -1.06 10.24
C SER A 427 22.88 0.08 9.82
N ALA A 428 23.47 0.02 8.63
CA ALA A 428 24.28 1.11 8.10
C ALA A 428 23.49 2.41 7.93
N ALA A 429 22.24 2.32 7.47
CA ALA A 429 21.36 3.49 7.34
C ALA A 429 20.98 4.12 8.69
N GLU A 430 20.85 3.33 9.75
CA GLU A 430 20.55 3.81 11.12
C GLU A 430 21.76 4.42 11.82
N THR A 431 22.99 4.05 11.41
CA THR A 431 24.22 4.55 12.03
C THR A 431 24.29 6.07 11.93
N PHE A 432 24.61 6.75 13.04
CA PHE A 432 24.86 8.20 13.08
C PHE A 432 25.91 8.47 14.16
N LEU A 433 27.02 9.09 13.75
CA LEU A 433 28.19 9.26 14.63
C LEU A 433 28.08 10.50 15.52
N GLY A 434 27.62 11.63 14.95
CA GLY A 434 27.61 12.93 15.62
C GLY A 434 29.02 13.50 15.87
N GLY A 435 29.08 14.75 16.27
CA GLY A 435 30.34 15.44 16.60
C GLY A 435 30.76 16.47 15.56
N GLY A 436 32.07 16.77 15.48
CA GLY A 436 32.63 17.71 14.51
C GLY A 436 32.85 17.09 13.14
N THR A 437 33.55 17.81 12.24
CA THR A 437 33.82 17.38 10.87
C THR A 437 35.33 17.24 10.63
N ASN A 438 35.79 16.12 10.07
CA ASN A 438 37.17 15.92 9.68
C ASN A 438 37.27 15.13 8.36
N PHE A 439 37.74 15.75 7.31
CA PHE A 439 37.84 15.14 5.96
C PHE A 439 39.07 14.24 5.76
N GLU A 440 40.12 14.40 6.55
CA GLU A 440 41.37 13.64 6.37
C GLU A 440 41.19 12.15 6.67
N ARG A 441 40.40 11.85 7.72
CA ARG A 441 40.18 10.48 8.16
C ARG A 441 39.50 9.61 7.11
N PRO A 442 38.32 10.01 6.57
CA PRO A 442 37.66 9.22 5.54
C PRO A 442 38.48 9.11 4.25
N ILE A 443 39.25 10.13 3.88
CA ILE A 443 40.13 10.09 2.71
C ILE A 443 41.24 9.03 2.89
N ARG A 444 41.91 9.01 4.04
CA ARG A 444 42.94 7.98 4.33
C ARG A 444 42.33 6.58 4.39
N GLU A 445 41.11 6.45 4.93
CA GLU A 445 40.44 5.17 4.99
C GLU A 445 40.04 4.67 3.58
N ALA A 446 39.58 5.58 2.71
CA ALA A 446 39.30 5.25 1.31
C ALA A 446 40.56 4.78 0.58
N ILE A 447 41.71 5.46 0.77
CA ILE A 447 42.99 5.04 0.21
C ILE A 447 43.38 3.66 0.74
N ARG A 448 43.23 3.41 2.05
CA ARG A 448 43.52 2.12 2.67
C ARG A 448 42.70 0.97 2.08
N LEU A 449 41.38 1.21 1.83
CA LEU A 449 40.50 0.23 1.19
C LEU A 449 40.96 -0.12 -0.22
N MET A 450 41.43 0.87 -1.00
CA MET A 450 41.98 0.64 -2.33
C MET A 450 43.28 -0.17 -2.30
N GLU A 451 44.09 0.00 -1.25
CA GLU A 451 45.36 -0.73 -1.09
C GLU A 451 45.19 -2.18 -0.63
N SER A 452 44.27 -2.43 0.29
CA SER A 452 44.23 -3.69 1.05
C SER A 452 42.98 -4.56 0.81
N GLU A 453 41.87 -3.98 0.40
CA GLU A 453 40.58 -4.67 0.43
C GLU A 453 40.03 -5.01 -0.98
N GLY A 454 40.82 -4.81 -2.03
CA GLY A 454 40.42 -5.16 -3.39
C GLY A 454 39.48 -4.16 -4.07
N PHE A 455 39.39 -2.92 -3.55
CA PHE A 455 38.68 -1.81 -4.20
C PHE A 455 39.56 -1.15 -5.29
N GLU A 456 40.14 -1.96 -6.17
CA GLU A 456 40.96 -1.45 -7.25
C GLU A 456 40.13 -0.60 -8.22
N LYS A 457 40.62 0.62 -8.54
CA LYS A 457 39.94 1.59 -9.41
C LYS A 457 38.56 2.01 -8.93
N ALA A 458 38.33 2.04 -7.61
CA ALA A 458 37.08 2.49 -7.04
C ALA A 458 36.91 4.00 -7.22
N ASP A 459 35.73 4.45 -7.63
CA ASP A 459 35.36 5.86 -7.61
C ASP A 459 34.95 6.26 -6.20
N VAL A 460 35.34 7.47 -5.78
CA VAL A 460 35.02 8.00 -4.45
C VAL A 460 33.93 9.05 -4.56
N VAL A 461 32.84 8.84 -3.82
CA VAL A 461 31.77 9.85 -3.64
C VAL A 461 31.87 10.41 -2.23
N PHE A 462 31.99 11.71 -2.09
CA PHE A 462 32.15 12.40 -0.82
C PHE A 462 30.94 13.28 -0.54
N ILE A 463 30.15 12.96 0.47
CA ILE A 463 28.88 13.62 0.82
C ILE A 463 29.07 14.37 2.14
N THR A 464 28.86 15.69 2.15
CA THR A 464 29.02 16.56 3.33
C THR A 464 28.17 17.82 3.23
N ASP A 465 27.83 18.43 4.37
CA ASP A 465 27.27 19.79 4.49
C ASP A 465 28.33 20.78 5.02
N GLY A 466 29.49 20.25 5.42
CA GLY A 466 30.44 20.96 6.25
C GLY A 466 31.64 21.54 5.52
N GLU A 467 32.30 22.44 6.24
CA GLU A 467 33.57 23.02 5.86
C GLU A 467 34.69 22.38 6.67
N CYS A 468 35.71 21.87 5.97
CA CYS A 468 36.93 21.40 6.61
C CYS A 468 38.12 21.61 5.69
N GLU A 469 39.20 22.13 6.22
CA GLU A 469 40.44 22.29 5.48
C GLU A 469 41.29 21.00 5.58
N LEU A 470 41.77 20.53 4.42
CA LEU A 470 42.74 19.45 4.35
C LEU A 470 44.15 19.98 4.56
N SER A 471 44.96 19.30 5.37
CA SER A 471 46.38 19.59 5.46
C SER A 471 47.09 19.34 4.12
N VAL A 472 48.14 20.09 3.86
CA VAL A 472 48.96 19.94 2.65
C VAL A 472 49.48 18.51 2.51
N ALA A 473 49.82 17.85 3.62
CA ALA A 473 50.25 16.47 3.65
C ALA A 473 49.17 15.51 3.14
N CYS A 474 47.93 15.66 3.60
CA CYS A 474 46.80 14.82 3.17
C CYS A 474 46.46 15.07 1.69
N GLN A 475 46.53 16.32 1.22
CA GLN A 475 46.30 16.64 -0.20
C GLN A 475 47.35 15.96 -1.10
N GLN A 476 48.62 15.96 -0.70
CA GLN A 476 49.72 15.29 -1.44
C GLN A 476 49.53 13.76 -1.42
N GLU A 477 49.16 13.19 -0.28
CA GLU A 477 48.84 11.77 -0.12
C GLU A 477 47.73 11.35 -1.07
N LEU A 478 46.61 12.12 -1.11
CA LEU A 478 45.52 11.87 -2.00
C LEU A 478 45.88 12.01 -3.48
N GLN A 479 46.63 13.05 -3.86
CA GLN A 479 47.08 13.22 -5.25
C GLN A 479 48.00 12.05 -5.70
N THR A 480 48.85 11.58 -4.81
CA THR A 480 49.71 10.43 -5.09
C THR A 480 48.86 9.17 -5.31
N ALA A 481 47.88 8.94 -4.46
CA ALA A 481 46.95 7.82 -4.57
C ALA A 481 46.09 7.91 -5.84
N GLN A 482 45.58 9.09 -6.21
CA GLN A 482 44.81 9.29 -7.44
C GLN A 482 45.63 8.93 -8.70
N VAL A 483 46.89 9.26 -8.73
CA VAL A 483 47.78 8.89 -9.83
C VAL A 483 48.07 7.38 -9.84
N ALA A 484 48.27 6.78 -8.66
CA ALA A 484 48.58 5.36 -8.52
C ALA A 484 47.41 4.44 -8.87
N TYR A 485 46.21 4.79 -8.38
CA TYR A 485 45.01 3.94 -8.50
C TYR A 485 44.01 4.41 -9.57
N HIS A 486 44.28 5.55 -10.24
CA HIS A 486 43.48 6.12 -11.32
C HIS A 486 41.98 6.31 -10.96
N PHE A 487 41.70 6.87 -9.79
CA PHE A 487 40.32 7.14 -9.32
C PHE A 487 40.00 8.63 -9.33
N THR A 488 38.67 8.91 -9.34
CA THR A 488 38.14 10.26 -9.22
C THR A 488 37.40 10.42 -7.90
N VAL A 489 37.35 11.67 -7.40
CA VAL A 489 36.57 12.03 -6.23
C VAL A 489 35.45 12.98 -6.66
N THR A 490 34.21 12.58 -6.43
CA THR A 490 33.02 13.38 -6.68
C THR A 490 32.45 13.87 -5.37
N GLY A 491 32.35 15.18 -5.19
CA GLY A 491 31.75 15.81 -4.04
C GLY A 491 30.25 16.03 -4.20
N ILE A 492 29.46 15.73 -3.17
CA ILE A 492 28.05 16.09 -3.07
C ILE A 492 27.87 16.97 -1.85
N LEU A 493 27.44 18.22 -2.07
CA LEU A 493 27.24 19.19 -1.01
C LEU A 493 25.77 19.20 -0.58
N LEU A 494 25.54 18.94 0.71
CA LEU A 494 24.23 18.92 1.35
C LEU A 494 23.81 20.34 1.79
N ASP A 495 23.74 21.29 0.87
CA ASP A 495 23.37 22.67 1.19
C ASP A 495 22.02 23.05 0.61
N GLU A 496 21.28 23.89 1.31
CA GLU A 496 20.03 24.50 0.84
C GLU A 496 20.27 25.77 -0.01
N GLY A 497 21.36 25.79 -0.83
CA GLY A 497 21.57 26.87 -1.79
C GLY A 497 22.41 28.04 -1.28
N GLN A 498 23.21 27.91 -0.23
CA GLN A 498 24.21 28.90 0.16
C GLN A 498 25.40 28.89 -0.80
N ALA A 499 25.65 30.02 -1.46
CA ALA A 499 26.43 30.10 -2.70
C ALA A 499 27.94 29.82 -2.58
N ASP A 500 28.56 29.76 -1.39
CA ASP A 500 30.02 29.85 -1.24
C ASP A 500 30.70 28.64 -0.54
N MET A 501 30.00 27.52 -0.33
CA MET A 501 30.57 26.36 0.40
C MET A 501 31.41 25.37 -0.44
N ASP A 502 31.53 25.58 -1.75
CA ASP A 502 32.28 24.68 -2.64
C ASP A 502 33.80 24.68 -2.38
N PHE A 503 34.33 25.68 -1.67
CA PHE A 503 35.77 25.87 -1.53
C PHE A 503 36.45 24.73 -0.78
N SER A 504 35.77 24.10 0.17
CA SER A 504 36.31 22.98 0.95
C SER A 504 36.51 21.71 0.11
N LEU A 505 35.66 21.48 -0.86
CA LEU A 505 35.70 20.30 -1.74
C LEU A 505 36.58 20.50 -2.98
N LYS A 506 36.70 21.73 -3.49
CA LYS A 506 37.49 22.08 -4.68
C LYS A 506 38.94 21.61 -4.66
N PRO A 507 39.67 21.57 -3.53
CA PRO A 507 41.07 21.12 -3.51
C PRO A 507 41.27 19.65 -3.86
N PHE A 508 40.22 18.82 -3.75
CA PHE A 508 40.38 17.37 -3.91
C PHE A 508 39.27 16.70 -4.76
N CYS A 509 38.15 17.32 -4.99
CA CYS A 509 37.07 16.81 -5.84
C CYS A 509 37.21 17.31 -7.27
N GLN A 510 37.08 16.38 -8.24
CA GLN A 510 37.07 16.72 -9.66
C GLN A 510 35.71 17.25 -10.11
N ASN A 511 34.65 16.69 -9.56
CA ASN A 511 33.26 17.10 -9.80
C ASN A 511 32.59 17.44 -8.48
N ILE A 512 31.80 18.49 -8.44
CA ILE A 512 31.03 18.90 -7.26
C ILE A 512 29.60 19.15 -7.69
N TYR A 513 28.66 18.48 -7.02
CA TYR A 513 27.22 18.62 -7.22
C TYR A 513 26.57 19.13 -5.93
N ARG A 514 25.51 19.92 -6.05
CA ARG A 514 24.70 20.35 -4.91
C ARG A 514 23.45 19.48 -4.79
N ALA A 515 23.03 19.19 -3.57
CA ALA A 515 21.83 18.42 -3.30
C ALA A 515 20.59 19.01 -4.00
N SER A 516 20.46 20.34 -4.01
CA SER A 516 19.38 21.07 -4.69
C SER A 516 19.42 20.97 -6.22
N GLU A 517 20.58 20.68 -6.81
CA GLU A 517 20.81 20.61 -8.25
C GLU A 517 20.88 19.16 -8.77
N LEU A 518 20.77 18.16 -7.90
CA LEU A 518 20.82 16.75 -8.28
C LEU A 518 19.58 16.36 -9.07
N THR A 519 19.68 16.59 -10.36
CA THR A 519 18.71 16.11 -11.35
C THR A 519 18.99 14.64 -11.73
N SER A 520 18.05 14.05 -12.47
CA SER A 520 18.23 12.69 -13.04
C SER A 520 19.55 12.54 -13.81
N ASP A 521 19.98 13.58 -14.52
CA ASP A 521 21.18 13.55 -15.34
C ASP A 521 22.47 13.58 -14.49
N ALA A 522 22.46 14.30 -13.37
CA ALA A 522 23.60 14.34 -12.43
C ALA A 522 23.79 13.00 -11.70
N LEU A 523 22.71 12.37 -11.26
CA LEU A 523 22.74 11.03 -10.67
C LEU A 523 23.28 9.97 -11.66
N VAL A 524 22.88 10.07 -12.94
CA VAL A 524 23.42 9.20 -14.00
C VAL A 524 24.92 9.40 -14.18
N LEU A 525 25.40 10.64 -14.17
CA LEU A 525 26.83 10.93 -14.28
C LEU A 525 27.64 10.35 -13.11
N ILE A 526 27.12 10.44 -11.89
CA ILE A 526 27.74 9.83 -10.70
C ILE A 526 27.76 8.29 -10.81
N THR A 527 26.79 7.70 -11.50
CA THR A 527 26.70 6.23 -11.64
C THR A 527 27.49 5.67 -12.81
N HIS A 528 27.90 6.50 -13.76
CA HIS A 528 28.71 6.12 -14.93
C HIS A 528 30.20 6.42 -14.75
N MET A 529 30.62 6.87 -13.58
CA MET A 529 32.01 6.94 -13.16
C MET A 529 32.49 5.56 -12.75
#